data_1b2bc9117f97d91e106f7f95628a346d
#
_entry.id   1b2bc9117f97d91e106f7f95628a346d
#
_cell.length_a   1.000
_cell.length_b   1.000
_cell.length_c   1.000
_cell.angle_alpha   90.00
_cell.angle_beta   90.00
_cell.angle_gamma   90.00
#
_symmetry.space_group_name_H-M   'P 1'
#
loop_
_entity.id
_entity.type
_entity.pdbx_description
1 polymer ?
#
loop_
_entity_poly.entity_id
_entity_poly.type
_entity_poly.pdbx_seq_one_letter_code
_entity_poly.pdbx_strand_id
1 'polypeptide(L)'
;MKELKTSKDLLAFDRSDRVGLRIILWGAIGLIVGGQDYEPLSAWVKGRSLDVPFFSPVQVPELDAVGTGHGLADYPLTVGDPQPLDYLLAIIPGLALLAMAVVGVVLIQRIMKAVAAGDPFAPNQVGRLRWLAALLLVGSIVHTFLTLSCQGAIIGRQDLGGLSPAVSFSLPFFPMLFGMVIAMLAEAFRVGGRLRDDVEGLI
;
A
#
# COMPACT_ATOMS: atom_id res chain seq x y z
N MET A 1 27.30 27.05 33.22
CA MET A 1 26.49 27.70 32.18
C MET A 1 26.17 26.63 31.14
N LYS A 2 24.97 26.03 31.17
CA LYS A 2 24.51 25.09 30.12
C LYS A 2 24.16 25.91 28.90
N GLU A 3 24.96 25.78 27.83
CA GLU A 3 24.60 26.34 26.52
C GLU A 3 23.21 25.82 26.12
N LEU A 4 22.30 26.76 25.91
CA LEU A 4 21.01 26.51 25.30
C LEU A 4 21.28 25.95 23.88
N LYS A 5 21.12 24.65 23.71
CA LYS A 5 21.10 24.01 22.39
C LYS A 5 20.15 24.81 21.51
N THR A 6 20.69 25.50 20.53
CA THR A 6 19.93 26.39 19.64
C THR A 6 18.82 25.57 18.95
N SER A 7 17.63 26.14 18.79
CA SER A 7 16.46 25.48 18.22
C SER A 7 16.71 24.85 16.81
N LYS A 8 17.76 25.29 16.13
CA LYS A 8 18.24 24.72 14.87
C LYS A 8 18.73 23.26 15.00
N ASP A 9 19.28 22.86 16.15
CA ASP A 9 19.77 21.50 16.38
C ASP A 9 18.63 20.50 16.62
N LEU A 10 17.45 20.96 17.04
CA LEU A 10 16.29 20.13 17.28
C LEU A 10 15.58 19.67 15.97
N LEU A 11 15.82 20.38 14.87
CA LEU A 11 15.26 20.08 13.55
C LEU A 11 16.27 19.40 12.60
N ALA A 12 17.54 19.25 13.06
CA ALA A 12 18.55 18.53 12.30
C ALA A 12 18.24 17.04 12.28
N PHE A 13 18.09 16.47 11.09
CA PHE A 13 17.84 15.04 10.88
C PHE A 13 19.07 14.22 11.30
N ASP A 14 19.05 13.71 12.52
CA ASP A 14 20.18 13.05 13.16
C ASP A 14 20.28 11.56 12.81
N ARG A 15 21.36 10.92 13.25
CA ARG A 15 21.61 9.48 13.05
C ARG A 15 20.52 8.62 13.73
N SER A 16 20.02 9.04 14.87
CA SER A 16 18.93 8.38 15.60
C SER A 16 17.61 8.37 14.78
N ASP A 17 17.27 9.48 14.11
CA ASP A 17 16.06 9.60 13.30
C ASP A 17 16.11 8.68 12.10
N ARG A 18 17.29 8.55 11.46
CA ARG A 18 17.50 7.61 10.36
C ARG A 18 17.34 6.15 10.76
N VAL A 19 17.83 5.80 11.96
CA VAL A 19 17.68 4.44 12.50
C VAL A 19 16.23 4.19 12.86
N GLY A 20 15.58 5.11 13.57
CA GLY A 20 14.18 5.03 13.95
C GLY A 20 13.26 4.86 12.75
N LEU A 21 13.42 5.70 11.72
CA LEU A 21 12.63 5.60 10.49
C LEU A 21 12.87 4.28 9.75
N ARG A 22 14.12 3.76 9.74
CA ARG A 22 14.42 2.46 9.15
C ARG A 22 13.69 1.32 9.88
N ILE A 23 13.67 1.35 11.21
CA ILE A 23 12.95 0.35 12.03
C ILE A 23 11.45 0.41 11.73
N ILE A 24 10.86 1.61 11.67
CA ILE A 24 9.45 1.81 11.35
C ILE A 24 9.12 1.27 9.95
N LEU A 25 9.94 1.58 8.94
CA LEU A 25 9.73 1.12 7.57
C LEU A 25 9.80 -0.42 7.44
N TRP A 26 10.78 -1.05 8.08
CA TRP A 26 10.87 -2.52 8.07
C TRP A 26 9.82 -3.18 8.96
N GLY A 27 9.43 -2.52 10.06
CA GLY A 27 8.30 -2.96 10.89
C GLY A 27 6.98 -2.94 10.12
N ALA A 28 6.74 -1.92 9.30
CA ALA A 28 5.56 -1.84 8.44
C ALA A 28 5.51 -3.01 7.42
N ILE A 29 6.65 -3.39 6.83
CA ILE A 29 6.73 -4.58 5.97
C ILE A 29 6.36 -5.84 6.74
N GLY A 30 6.87 -6.01 7.96
CA GLY A 30 6.53 -7.16 8.82
C GLY A 30 5.03 -7.23 9.14
N LEU A 31 4.39 -6.08 9.36
CA LEU A 31 2.94 -6.00 9.59
C LEU A 31 2.13 -6.35 8.33
N ILE A 32 2.58 -5.96 7.14
CA ILE A 32 1.93 -6.32 5.88
C ILE A 32 1.96 -7.84 5.69
N VAL A 33 3.12 -8.47 5.87
CA VAL A 33 3.28 -9.93 5.76
C VAL A 33 2.44 -10.66 6.81
N GLY A 34 2.46 -10.19 8.07
CA GLY A 34 1.70 -10.78 9.16
C GLY A 34 0.18 -10.59 9.02
N GLY A 35 -0.26 -9.48 8.41
CA GLY A 35 -1.67 -9.14 8.30
C GLY A 35 -2.37 -9.76 7.09
N GLN A 36 -1.70 -9.87 5.96
CA GLN A 36 -2.34 -10.31 4.70
C GLN A 36 -1.95 -11.72 4.26
N ASP A 37 -0.69 -12.11 4.40
CA ASP A 37 -0.20 -13.37 3.86
C ASP A 37 -0.16 -14.49 4.89
N TYR A 38 -0.18 -14.18 6.18
CA TYR A 38 -0.04 -15.18 7.23
C TYR A 38 -1.19 -16.19 7.23
N GLU A 39 -2.42 -15.72 7.09
CA GLU A 39 -3.61 -16.58 7.14
C GLU A 39 -3.67 -17.56 5.97
N PRO A 40 -3.63 -17.12 4.69
CA PRO A 40 -3.66 -18.05 3.55
C PRO A 40 -2.43 -18.95 3.50
N LEU A 41 -1.25 -18.46 3.89
CA LEU A 41 -0.03 -19.27 3.94
C LEU A 41 -0.12 -20.34 5.03
N SER A 42 -0.62 -19.97 6.22
CA SER A 42 -0.82 -20.92 7.33
C SER A 42 -1.89 -21.97 7.00
N ALA A 43 -2.95 -21.56 6.30
CA ALA A 43 -4.00 -22.46 5.83
C ALA A 43 -3.44 -23.47 4.83
N TRP A 44 -2.63 -23.01 3.87
CA TRP A 44 -1.96 -23.88 2.90
C TRP A 44 -1.04 -24.91 3.58
N VAL A 45 -0.13 -24.46 4.45
CA VAL A 45 0.82 -25.36 5.13
C VAL A 45 0.12 -26.40 6.00
N LYS A 46 -1.02 -26.03 6.61
CA LYS A 46 -1.78 -26.90 7.51
C LYS A 46 -2.90 -27.68 6.83
N GLY A 47 -3.12 -27.47 5.53
CA GLY A 47 -4.23 -28.08 4.77
C GLY A 47 -5.59 -27.73 5.34
N ARG A 48 -5.78 -26.46 5.78
CA ARG A 48 -7.04 -25.97 6.33
C ARG A 48 -7.91 -25.31 5.26
N SER A 49 -9.18 -25.13 5.58
CA SER A 49 -10.09 -24.25 4.84
C SER A 49 -9.52 -22.85 4.64
N LEU A 50 -9.90 -22.19 3.55
CA LEU A 50 -9.49 -20.85 3.19
C LEU A 50 -10.69 -19.92 3.30
N ASP A 51 -10.53 -18.85 4.08
CA ASP A 51 -11.54 -17.80 4.20
C ASP A 51 -11.28 -16.70 3.16
N VAL A 52 -12.28 -16.41 2.33
CA VAL A 52 -12.21 -15.39 1.29
C VAL A 52 -13.32 -14.37 1.53
N PRO A 53 -13.03 -13.05 1.50
CA PRO A 53 -14.08 -12.04 1.59
C PRO A 53 -15.10 -12.21 0.47
N PHE A 54 -16.38 -12.34 0.86
CA PHE A 54 -17.48 -12.53 -0.06
C PHE A 54 -18.55 -11.46 0.17
N PHE A 55 -18.94 -10.81 -0.91
CA PHE A 55 -20.01 -9.82 -0.91
C PHE A 55 -21.19 -10.37 -1.69
N SER A 56 -22.37 -10.30 -1.11
CA SER A 56 -23.61 -10.67 -1.78
C SER A 56 -24.69 -9.60 -1.56
N PRO A 57 -25.47 -9.26 -2.60
CA PRO A 57 -26.64 -8.42 -2.39
C PRO A 57 -27.65 -9.16 -1.51
N VAL A 58 -28.09 -8.49 -0.44
CA VAL A 58 -29.07 -9.01 0.50
C VAL A 58 -30.28 -8.10 0.51
N GLN A 59 -31.48 -8.71 0.49
CA GLN A 59 -32.70 -8.02 0.82
C GLN A 59 -32.92 -8.13 2.35
N VAL A 60 -33.27 -7.01 2.97
CA VAL A 60 -33.53 -6.93 4.41
C VAL A 60 -35.03 -6.69 4.61
N PRO A 61 -35.84 -7.77 4.70
CA PRO A 61 -37.31 -7.67 4.77
C PRO A 61 -37.82 -6.85 5.95
N GLU A 62 -37.01 -6.79 7.03
CA GLU A 62 -37.36 -6.02 8.21
C GLU A 62 -37.40 -4.51 7.95
N LEU A 63 -36.76 -4.04 6.90
CA LEU A 63 -36.76 -2.65 6.47
C LEU A 63 -37.86 -2.31 5.45
N ASP A 64 -38.60 -3.30 4.95
CA ASP A 64 -39.63 -3.11 3.93
C ASP A 64 -40.80 -2.22 4.43
N ALA A 65 -40.99 -2.12 5.75
CA ALA A 65 -41.96 -1.22 6.38
C ALA A 65 -41.57 0.27 6.27
N VAL A 66 -40.30 0.57 6.07
CA VAL A 66 -39.74 1.94 6.02
C VAL A 66 -39.31 2.30 4.60
N GLY A 67 -39.02 1.32 3.76
CA GLY A 67 -38.56 1.43 2.38
C GLY A 67 -37.93 0.11 1.94
N THR A 68 -37.67 -0.05 0.63
CA THR A 68 -36.97 -1.25 0.15
C THR A 68 -35.52 -1.24 0.65
N GLY A 69 -35.24 -2.11 1.64
CA GLY A 69 -33.89 -2.29 2.19
C GLY A 69 -33.02 -3.14 1.25
N HIS A 70 -32.09 -2.50 0.56
CA HIS A 70 -31.06 -3.20 -0.20
C HIS A 70 -29.69 -2.95 0.47
N GLY A 71 -28.93 -4.02 0.68
CA GLY A 71 -27.61 -3.95 1.27
C GLY A 71 -26.63 -4.93 0.61
N LEU A 72 -25.35 -4.72 0.86
CA LEU A 72 -24.29 -5.70 0.61
C LEU A 72 -23.93 -6.33 1.96
N ALA A 73 -24.13 -7.63 2.09
CA ALA A 73 -23.59 -8.37 3.21
C ALA A 73 -22.13 -8.70 2.95
N ASP A 74 -21.29 -8.43 3.94
CA ASP A 74 -19.88 -8.75 3.98
C ASP A 74 -19.67 -9.89 4.97
N TYR A 75 -19.28 -11.04 4.49
CA TYR A 75 -18.96 -12.20 5.32
C TYR A 75 -17.87 -13.07 4.69
N PRO A 76 -17.06 -13.77 5.51
CA PRO A 76 -16.09 -14.70 4.97
C PRO A 76 -16.77 -15.92 4.35
N LEU A 77 -16.42 -16.21 3.10
CA LEU A 77 -16.75 -17.49 2.46
C LEU A 77 -15.65 -18.49 2.81
N THR A 78 -15.99 -19.50 3.61
CA THR A 78 -15.07 -20.57 3.95
C THR A 78 -15.07 -21.65 2.87
N VAL A 79 -13.99 -21.73 2.11
CA VAL A 79 -13.76 -22.80 1.14
C VAL A 79 -13.27 -24.03 1.88
N GLY A 80 -14.12 -25.07 1.96
CA GLY A 80 -13.86 -26.25 2.78
C GLY A 80 -12.76 -27.19 2.23
N ASP A 81 -12.64 -27.28 0.90
CA ASP A 81 -11.63 -28.11 0.22
C ASP A 81 -10.90 -27.29 -0.86
N PRO A 82 -10.01 -26.37 -0.44
CA PRO A 82 -9.33 -25.49 -1.38
C PRO A 82 -8.28 -26.26 -2.17
N GLN A 83 -8.24 -26.02 -3.47
CA GLN A 83 -7.19 -26.54 -4.33
C GLN A 83 -5.88 -25.74 -4.14
N PRO A 84 -4.70 -26.29 -4.47
CA PRO A 84 -3.43 -25.59 -4.38
C PRO A 84 -3.42 -24.22 -5.10
N LEU A 85 -4.20 -24.12 -6.19
CA LEU A 85 -4.34 -22.87 -6.93
C LEU A 85 -5.12 -21.79 -6.17
N ASP A 86 -6.09 -22.19 -5.34
CA ASP A 86 -6.87 -21.23 -4.53
C ASP A 86 -5.99 -20.57 -3.47
N TYR A 87 -5.10 -21.34 -2.84
CA TYR A 87 -4.09 -20.78 -1.92
C TYR A 87 -3.13 -19.83 -2.64
N LEU A 88 -2.64 -20.20 -3.84
CA LEU A 88 -1.78 -19.32 -4.63
C LEU A 88 -2.48 -18.02 -4.97
N LEU A 89 -3.74 -18.08 -5.44
CA LEU A 89 -4.53 -16.89 -5.75
C LEU A 89 -4.76 -16.00 -4.51
N ALA A 90 -4.91 -16.59 -3.33
CA ALA A 90 -5.06 -15.84 -2.08
C ALA A 90 -3.77 -15.14 -1.65
N ILE A 91 -2.59 -15.70 -1.94
CA ILE A 91 -1.28 -15.17 -1.55
C ILE A 91 -0.76 -14.11 -2.55
N ILE A 92 -1.08 -14.23 -3.83
CA ILE A 92 -0.56 -13.33 -4.89
C ILE A 92 -0.75 -11.83 -4.56
N PRO A 93 -1.94 -11.35 -4.12
CA PRO A 93 -2.12 -9.93 -3.80
C PRO A 93 -1.20 -9.45 -2.67
N GLY A 94 -1.04 -10.25 -1.62
CA GLY A 94 -0.15 -9.94 -0.51
C GLY A 94 1.32 -9.88 -0.93
N LEU A 95 1.78 -10.83 -1.77
CA LEU A 95 3.13 -10.79 -2.34
C LEU A 95 3.35 -9.55 -3.22
N ALA A 96 2.35 -9.15 -4.00
CA ALA A 96 2.43 -7.93 -4.81
C ALA A 96 2.54 -6.69 -3.92
N LEU A 97 1.74 -6.60 -2.86
CA LEU A 97 1.82 -5.52 -1.88
C LEU A 97 3.17 -5.50 -1.18
N LEU A 98 3.69 -6.65 -0.78
CA LEU A 98 5.03 -6.80 -0.20
C LEU A 98 6.12 -6.28 -1.14
N ALA A 99 6.08 -6.68 -2.41
CA ALA A 99 7.05 -6.23 -3.41
C ALA A 99 6.99 -4.69 -3.58
N MET A 100 5.79 -4.11 -3.64
CA MET A 100 5.60 -2.67 -3.70
C MET A 100 6.13 -1.97 -2.44
N ALA A 101 5.87 -2.50 -1.26
CA ALA A 101 6.36 -1.96 0.01
C ALA A 101 7.89 -1.98 0.07
N VAL A 102 8.53 -3.08 -0.34
CA VAL A 102 9.99 -3.18 -0.41
C VAL A 102 10.58 -2.14 -1.36
N VAL A 103 10.03 -2.00 -2.57
CA VAL A 103 10.45 -0.97 -3.53
C VAL A 103 10.29 0.43 -2.93
N GLY A 104 9.15 0.72 -2.30
CA GLY A 104 8.89 1.99 -1.63
C GLY A 104 9.93 2.30 -0.54
N VAL A 105 10.20 1.32 0.33
CA VAL A 105 11.22 1.46 1.41
C VAL A 105 12.61 1.70 0.83
N VAL A 106 13.01 1.00 -0.23
CA VAL A 106 14.31 1.21 -0.89
C VAL A 106 14.40 2.61 -1.49
N LEU A 107 13.34 3.10 -2.13
CA LEU A 107 13.31 4.46 -2.69
C LEU A 107 13.43 5.52 -1.59
N ILE A 108 12.66 5.39 -0.51
CA ILE A 108 12.71 6.29 0.66
C ILE A 108 14.12 6.30 1.25
N GLN A 109 14.72 5.13 1.48
CA GLN A 109 16.09 5.06 2.03
C GLN A 109 17.14 5.71 1.12
N ARG A 110 16.99 5.61 -0.21
CA ARG A 110 17.88 6.28 -1.17
C ARG A 110 17.70 7.79 -1.14
N ILE A 111 16.47 8.28 -1.02
CA ILE A 111 16.17 9.72 -0.89
C ILE A 111 16.79 10.24 0.42
N MET A 112 16.58 9.56 1.53
CA MET A 112 17.16 9.94 2.84
C MET A 112 18.68 10.03 2.82
N LYS A 113 19.36 9.07 2.17
CA LYS A 113 20.82 9.09 2.04
C LYS A 113 21.32 10.32 1.29
N ALA A 114 20.63 10.73 0.24
CA ALA A 114 21.04 11.90 -0.53
C ALA A 114 20.77 13.22 0.21
N VAL A 115 19.64 13.33 0.89
CA VAL A 115 19.36 14.46 1.78
C VAL A 115 20.44 14.59 2.86
N ALA A 116 20.83 13.45 3.47
CA ALA A 116 21.90 13.43 4.47
C ALA A 116 23.30 13.75 3.90
N ALA A 117 23.51 13.56 2.59
CA ALA A 117 24.75 13.94 1.90
C ALA A 117 24.78 15.43 1.48
N GLY A 118 23.72 16.19 1.76
CA GLY A 118 23.64 17.63 1.45
C GLY A 118 23.26 17.96 0.00
N ASP A 119 22.84 16.98 -0.79
CA ASP A 119 22.39 17.20 -2.17
C ASP A 119 20.94 16.72 -2.40
N PRO A 120 19.97 17.43 -1.79
CA PRO A 120 18.55 17.07 -1.89
C PRO A 120 17.97 17.30 -3.30
N PHE A 121 18.56 18.19 -4.11
CA PHE A 121 18.07 18.58 -5.43
C PHE A 121 18.72 17.83 -6.61
N ALA A 122 19.56 16.85 -6.32
CA ALA A 122 20.19 16.06 -7.38
C ALA A 122 19.14 15.50 -8.37
N PRO A 123 19.40 15.47 -9.69
CA PRO A 123 18.45 15.02 -10.71
C PRO A 123 17.89 13.62 -10.44
N ASN A 124 18.70 12.75 -9.84
CA ASN A 124 18.31 11.41 -9.45
C ASN A 124 17.25 11.38 -8.33
N GLN A 125 17.13 12.43 -7.52
CA GLN A 125 16.13 12.50 -6.45
C GLN A 125 14.75 12.77 -7.00
N VAL A 126 14.65 13.67 -7.96
CA VAL A 126 13.38 13.93 -8.68
C VAL A 126 12.84 12.64 -9.31
N GLY A 127 13.72 11.85 -9.94
CA GLY A 127 13.34 10.55 -10.49
C GLY A 127 12.82 9.58 -9.43
N ARG A 128 13.50 9.47 -8.27
CA ARG A 128 13.08 8.60 -7.16
C ARG A 128 11.73 9.02 -6.57
N LEU A 129 11.50 10.32 -6.40
CA LEU A 129 10.23 10.86 -5.93
C LEU A 129 9.09 10.55 -6.92
N ARG A 130 9.34 10.71 -8.22
CA ARG A 130 8.36 10.36 -9.26
C ARG A 130 8.03 8.86 -9.27
N TRP A 131 9.03 8.00 -9.12
CA TRP A 131 8.79 6.56 -9.00
C TRP A 131 8.00 6.20 -7.74
N LEU A 132 8.27 6.86 -6.60
CA LEU A 132 7.51 6.66 -5.37
C LEU A 132 6.06 7.14 -5.53
N ALA A 133 5.85 8.29 -6.17
CA ALA A 133 4.52 8.79 -6.50
C ALA A 133 3.76 7.82 -7.43
N ALA A 134 4.41 7.34 -8.49
CA ALA A 134 3.82 6.38 -9.42
C ALA A 134 3.47 5.05 -8.72
N LEU A 135 4.34 4.57 -7.83
CA LEU A 135 4.10 3.37 -7.04
C LEU A 135 2.84 3.50 -6.17
N LEU A 136 2.63 4.66 -5.55
CA LEU A 136 1.46 4.92 -4.71
C LEU A 136 0.20 5.15 -5.55
N LEU A 137 0.28 5.87 -6.67
CA LEU A 137 -0.87 6.17 -7.53
C LEU A 137 -1.29 4.94 -8.33
N VAL A 138 -0.40 4.43 -9.13
CA VAL A 138 -0.69 3.33 -10.07
C VAL A 138 -0.65 1.99 -9.36
N GLY A 139 0.35 1.78 -8.49
CA GLY A 139 0.52 0.54 -7.75
C GLY A 139 -0.68 0.20 -6.88
N SER A 140 -1.27 1.18 -6.18
CA SER A 140 -2.46 0.93 -5.36
C SER A 140 -3.68 0.52 -6.18
N ILE A 141 -3.88 1.11 -7.35
CA ILE A 141 -4.95 0.74 -8.28
C ILE A 141 -4.72 -0.70 -8.79
N VAL A 142 -3.51 -0.97 -9.27
CA VAL A 142 -3.14 -2.31 -9.78
C VAL A 142 -3.33 -3.37 -8.69
N HIS A 143 -2.91 -3.08 -7.45
CA HIS A 143 -3.11 -3.99 -6.31
C HIS A 143 -4.60 -4.26 -6.06
N THR A 144 -5.45 -3.22 -6.07
CA THR A 144 -6.90 -3.38 -5.88
C THR A 144 -7.50 -4.29 -6.96
N PHE A 145 -7.16 -4.06 -8.24
CA PHE A 145 -7.63 -4.90 -9.34
C PHE A 145 -7.11 -6.33 -9.23
N LEU A 146 -5.85 -6.51 -8.85
CA LEU A 146 -5.26 -7.84 -8.65
C LEU A 146 -6.00 -8.60 -7.55
N THR A 147 -6.28 -7.94 -6.41
CA THR A 147 -7.02 -8.53 -5.29
C THR A 147 -8.41 -8.97 -5.73
N LEU A 148 -9.17 -8.08 -6.40
CA LEU A 148 -10.50 -8.40 -6.90
C LEU A 148 -10.49 -9.54 -7.92
N SER A 149 -9.50 -9.57 -8.81
CA SER A 149 -9.37 -10.63 -9.81
C SER A 149 -9.06 -11.98 -9.18
N CYS A 150 -8.14 -12.02 -8.21
CA CYS A 150 -7.79 -13.25 -7.49
C CYS A 150 -8.98 -13.77 -6.66
N GLN A 151 -9.66 -12.89 -5.91
CA GLN A 151 -10.86 -13.23 -5.15
C GLN A 151 -11.98 -13.74 -6.06
N GLY A 152 -12.26 -13.03 -7.15
CA GLY A 152 -13.24 -13.45 -8.14
C GLY A 152 -12.92 -14.79 -8.77
N ALA A 153 -11.65 -15.10 -9.02
CA ALA A 153 -11.21 -16.38 -9.56
C ALA A 153 -11.41 -17.54 -8.56
N ILE A 154 -11.20 -17.31 -7.26
CA ILE A 154 -11.45 -18.30 -6.21
C ILE A 154 -12.98 -18.54 -6.10
N ILE A 155 -13.76 -17.47 -5.94
CA ILE A 155 -15.21 -17.51 -5.77
C ILE A 155 -15.89 -18.16 -6.97
N GLY A 156 -15.47 -17.86 -8.21
CA GLY A 156 -16.04 -18.39 -9.43
C GLY A 156 -15.86 -19.91 -9.63
N ARG A 157 -15.07 -20.55 -8.77
CA ARG A 157 -14.88 -22.01 -8.75
C ARG A 157 -15.76 -22.73 -7.74
N GLN A 158 -16.39 -21.96 -6.85
CA GLN A 158 -17.23 -22.51 -5.80
C GLN A 158 -18.67 -22.66 -6.30
N ASP A 159 -19.36 -23.71 -5.85
CA ASP A 159 -20.80 -23.83 -6.04
C ASP A 159 -21.50 -22.93 -5.01
N LEU A 160 -22.00 -21.81 -5.49
CA LEU A 160 -22.63 -20.80 -4.63
C LEU A 160 -24.14 -21.04 -4.41
N GLY A 161 -24.69 -22.20 -4.88
CA GLY A 161 -26.10 -22.53 -4.67
C GLY A 161 -27.08 -21.47 -5.21
N GLY A 162 -26.69 -20.72 -6.26
CA GLY A 162 -27.51 -19.67 -6.87
C GLY A 162 -27.29 -18.25 -6.29
N LEU A 163 -26.37 -18.08 -5.34
CA LEU A 163 -25.97 -16.75 -4.88
C LEU A 163 -25.13 -16.03 -5.95
N SER A 164 -25.44 -14.76 -6.18
CA SER A 164 -24.65 -13.93 -7.11
C SER A 164 -23.59 -13.15 -6.34
N PRO A 165 -22.29 -13.34 -6.63
CA PRO A 165 -21.26 -12.54 -6.01
C PRO A 165 -21.39 -11.07 -6.43
N ALA A 166 -21.34 -10.16 -5.47
CA ALA A 166 -21.23 -8.74 -5.73
C ALA A 166 -19.75 -8.30 -5.60
N VAL A 167 -19.34 -7.35 -6.43
CA VAL A 167 -18.00 -6.77 -6.34
C VAL A 167 -18.08 -5.48 -5.54
N SER A 168 -17.45 -5.46 -4.38
CA SER A 168 -17.25 -4.22 -3.64
C SER A 168 -15.93 -3.58 -4.09
N PHE A 169 -16.04 -2.52 -4.88
CA PHE A 169 -14.88 -1.75 -5.33
C PHE A 169 -14.66 -0.56 -4.42
N SER A 170 -13.57 -0.56 -3.69
CA SER A 170 -13.13 0.57 -2.87
C SER A 170 -11.88 1.18 -3.47
N LEU A 171 -11.94 2.46 -3.82
CA LEU A 171 -10.76 3.19 -4.28
C LEU A 171 -9.78 3.37 -3.12
N PRO A 172 -8.49 3.10 -3.34
CA PRO A 172 -7.44 3.30 -2.34
C PRO A 172 -7.08 4.80 -2.22
N PHE A 173 -8.03 5.60 -1.70
CA PHE A 173 -7.95 7.05 -1.68
C PHE A 173 -6.69 7.58 -0.98
N PHE A 174 -6.34 7.05 0.18
CA PHE A 174 -5.17 7.53 0.95
C PHE A 174 -3.84 7.33 0.21
N PRO A 175 -3.49 6.13 -0.29
CA PRO A 175 -2.28 5.98 -1.11
C PRO A 175 -2.26 6.89 -2.34
N MET A 176 -3.40 7.08 -3.00
CA MET A 176 -3.50 7.98 -4.16
C MET A 176 -3.24 9.44 -3.76
N LEU A 177 -3.85 9.92 -2.66
CA LEU A 177 -3.63 11.27 -2.16
C LEU A 177 -2.16 11.51 -1.81
N PHE A 178 -1.52 10.58 -1.09
CA PHE A 178 -0.09 10.67 -0.78
C PHE A 178 0.78 10.63 -2.04
N GLY A 179 0.43 9.80 -3.01
CA GLY A 179 1.11 9.76 -4.30
C GLY A 179 1.05 11.11 -5.03
N MET A 180 -0.10 11.79 -5.02
CA MET A 180 -0.24 13.14 -5.59
C MET A 180 0.64 14.16 -4.87
N VAL A 181 0.65 14.16 -3.55
CA VAL A 181 1.50 15.06 -2.74
C VAL A 181 2.98 14.84 -3.08
N ILE A 182 3.42 13.58 -3.16
CA ILE A 182 4.81 13.26 -3.52
C ILE A 182 5.13 13.68 -4.96
N ALA A 183 4.19 13.55 -5.89
CA ALA A 183 4.36 14.04 -7.26
C ALA A 183 4.55 15.56 -7.32
N MET A 184 3.77 16.31 -6.52
CA MET A 184 3.93 17.77 -6.39
C MET A 184 5.30 18.13 -5.76
N LEU A 185 5.72 17.40 -4.75
CA LEU A 185 7.06 17.57 -4.15
C LEU A 185 8.17 17.29 -5.17
N ALA A 186 8.04 16.24 -5.99
CA ALA A 186 9.00 15.96 -7.05
C ALA A 186 9.14 17.10 -8.06
N GLU A 187 8.03 17.77 -8.38
CA GLU A 187 8.03 18.92 -9.26
C GLU A 187 8.68 20.15 -8.58
N ALA A 188 8.38 20.41 -7.31
CA ALA A 188 9.02 21.47 -6.54
C ALA A 188 10.54 21.28 -6.46
N PHE A 189 11.02 20.05 -6.24
CA PHE A 189 12.45 19.72 -6.24
C PHE A 189 13.08 19.92 -7.62
N ARG A 190 12.36 19.62 -8.70
CA ARG A 190 12.82 19.86 -10.07
C ARG A 190 13.04 21.35 -10.35
N VAL A 191 12.09 22.18 -9.91
CA VAL A 191 12.18 23.64 -10.08
C VAL A 191 13.30 24.20 -9.21
N GLY A 192 13.39 23.75 -7.96
CA GLY A 192 14.47 24.18 -7.03
C GLY A 192 15.87 23.85 -7.54
N GLY A 193 16.05 22.67 -8.17
CA GLY A 193 17.31 22.29 -8.80
C GLY A 193 17.70 23.23 -9.94
N ARG A 194 16.78 23.59 -10.83
CA ARG A 194 17.03 24.55 -11.91
C ARG A 194 17.44 25.94 -11.40
N LEU A 195 16.73 26.46 -10.40
CA LEU A 195 17.06 27.75 -9.82
C LEU A 195 18.47 27.76 -9.21
N ARG A 196 18.88 26.65 -8.59
CA ARG A 196 20.25 26.50 -8.08
C ARG A 196 21.28 26.52 -9.20
N ASP A 197 21.04 25.77 -10.27
CA ASP A 197 21.95 25.70 -11.42
C ASP A 197 22.07 27.08 -12.11
N ASP A 198 20.97 27.85 -12.19
CA ASP A 198 20.96 29.20 -12.75
C ASP A 198 21.81 30.18 -11.89
N VAL A 199 21.76 30.05 -10.57
CA VAL A 199 22.57 30.89 -9.65
C VAL A 199 24.05 30.51 -9.70
N GLU A 200 24.36 29.21 -9.74
CA GLU A 200 25.75 28.72 -9.85
C GLU A 200 26.42 29.13 -11.18
N GLY A 201 25.61 29.29 -12.23
CA GLY A 201 26.10 29.77 -13.55
C GLY A 201 26.36 31.28 -13.65
N LEU A 202 25.97 32.05 -12.62
CA LEU A 202 26.16 33.50 -12.56
C LEU A 202 27.42 33.93 -11.78
N ILE A 203 28.11 33.00 -11.12
CA ILE A 203 29.34 33.22 -10.34
C ILE A 203 30.53 32.67 -11.10
#